data_c0aa93131f8d330f52c1d0c36f1b2e7b
#
_entry.id   c0aa93131f8d330f52c1d0c36f1b2e7b
#
_cell.length_a   1.000
_cell.length_b   1.000
_cell.length_c   1.000
_cell.angle_alpha   90.00
_cell.angle_beta   90.00
_cell.angle_gamma   90.00
#
_symmetry.space_group_name_H-M   'P 1'
#
loop_
_entity.id
_entity.type
_entity.pdbx_description
1 polymer ?
#
loop_
_entity_poly.entity_id
_entity_poly.type
_entity_poly.pdbx_seq_one_letter_code
_entity_poly.pdbx_strand_id
1 'polypeptide(L)'
;MLAHKLLRDKDLYRDSGGGVTFTGGEPLLQAAFLTEVMELLPDIHKAVETSGYAAPKAFDSVLEKADLLLFDVKLADPVAHKRFTGADNAPILRNLQTLKESGKPFVARVPLIPGVNDTRENMEETARLLTGTKGLNRVELLRYNKAAGAKYPMVGIPYNPPFDENKDPEVHDVFTDRGIELLVL
;
A
#
# COMPACT_ATOMS: atom_id res chain seq x y z
N MET A 1 25.36 -5.18 -4.59
CA MET A 1 24.86 -6.58 -4.59
C MET A 1 23.40 -6.70 -5.05
N LEU A 2 22.41 -6.10 -4.37
CA LEU A 2 21.00 -6.17 -4.80
C LEU A 2 20.79 -5.48 -6.16
N ALA A 3 21.20 -4.22 -6.30
CA ALA A 3 21.07 -3.46 -7.53
C ALA A 3 21.70 -4.20 -8.74
N HIS A 4 22.87 -4.83 -8.57
CA HIS A 4 23.47 -5.62 -9.64
C HIS A 4 22.61 -6.82 -10.09
N LYS A 5 21.88 -7.45 -9.16
CA LYS A 5 20.94 -8.53 -9.53
C LYS A 5 19.77 -7.97 -10.32
N LEU A 6 19.20 -6.84 -9.89
CA LEU A 6 18.07 -6.19 -10.56
C LEU A 6 18.44 -5.68 -11.95
N LEU A 7 19.66 -5.15 -12.13
CA LEU A 7 20.15 -4.67 -13.43
C LEU A 7 20.32 -5.78 -14.47
N ARG A 8 20.45 -7.04 -14.06
CA ARG A 8 20.53 -8.17 -15.02
C ARG A 8 19.25 -8.34 -15.84
N ASP A 9 18.13 -7.92 -15.29
CA ASP A 9 16.82 -8.07 -15.92
C ASP A 9 16.35 -6.75 -16.57
N LYS A 10 17.26 -5.76 -16.74
CA LYS A 10 16.97 -4.43 -17.28
C LYS A 10 16.25 -4.48 -18.64
N ASP A 11 16.72 -5.34 -19.54
CA ASP A 11 16.12 -5.47 -20.87
C ASP A 11 14.70 -6.03 -20.79
N LEU A 12 14.45 -7.00 -19.89
CA LEU A 12 13.11 -7.52 -19.65
C LEU A 12 12.16 -6.44 -19.13
N TYR A 13 12.62 -5.60 -18.19
CA TYR A 13 11.80 -4.49 -17.69
C TYR A 13 11.46 -3.49 -18.79
N ARG A 14 12.43 -3.12 -19.60
CA ARG A 14 12.21 -2.21 -20.73
C ARG A 14 11.22 -2.78 -21.73
N ASP A 15 11.38 -4.04 -22.14
CA ASP A 15 10.59 -4.66 -23.19
C ASP A 15 9.14 -4.96 -22.74
N SER A 16 8.93 -5.19 -21.44
CA SER A 16 7.59 -5.40 -20.84
C SER A 16 6.89 -4.12 -20.39
N GLY A 17 7.60 -2.98 -20.37
CA GLY A 17 7.11 -1.76 -19.69
C GLY A 17 7.00 -1.91 -18.18
N GLY A 18 7.69 -2.90 -17.60
CA GLY A 18 7.69 -3.21 -16.18
C GLY A 18 8.79 -2.49 -15.40
N GLY A 19 9.13 -3.05 -14.24
CA GLY A 19 10.15 -2.48 -13.37
C GLY A 19 10.34 -3.30 -12.11
N VAL A 20 10.79 -2.63 -11.05
CA VAL A 20 11.03 -3.23 -9.74
C VAL A 20 9.99 -2.72 -8.74
N THR A 21 9.36 -3.64 -8.02
CA THR A 21 8.51 -3.29 -6.87
C THR A 21 9.26 -3.61 -5.58
N PHE A 22 9.48 -2.58 -4.77
CA PHE A 22 10.04 -2.72 -3.44
C PHE A 22 8.90 -2.92 -2.45
N THR A 23 8.93 -4.06 -1.79
CA THR A 23 7.92 -4.51 -0.82
C THR A 23 8.59 -5.27 0.33
N GLY A 24 7.83 -5.90 1.20
CA GLY A 24 8.34 -6.72 2.31
C GLY A 24 7.42 -6.60 3.51
N GLY A 25 7.94 -6.42 4.72
CA GLY A 25 7.14 -5.99 5.87
C GLY A 25 6.67 -4.54 5.66
N GLU A 26 7.52 -3.59 6.08
CA GLU A 26 7.35 -2.16 5.74
C GLU A 26 8.69 -1.65 5.18
N PRO A 27 8.81 -1.40 3.86
CA PRO A 27 10.08 -1.02 3.24
C PRO A 27 10.61 0.32 3.75
N LEU A 28 9.73 1.23 4.19
CA LEU A 28 10.11 2.54 4.73
C LEU A 28 10.90 2.46 6.04
N LEU A 29 10.85 1.33 6.75
CA LEU A 29 11.72 1.11 7.93
C LEU A 29 13.19 1.02 7.54
N GLN A 30 13.49 0.75 6.27
CA GLN A 30 14.83 0.68 5.72
C GLN A 30 15.03 1.75 4.61
N ALA A 31 14.44 2.94 4.80
CA ALA A 31 14.39 4.00 3.79
C ALA A 31 15.77 4.37 3.23
N ALA A 32 16.81 4.45 4.08
CA ALA A 32 18.17 4.75 3.65
C ALA A 32 18.72 3.69 2.68
N PHE A 33 18.60 2.41 3.02
CA PHE A 33 18.98 1.30 2.14
C PHE A 33 18.17 1.30 0.84
N LEU A 34 16.86 1.54 0.97
CA LEU A 34 15.95 1.55 -0.18
C LEU A 34 16.33 2.66 -1.17
N THR A 35 16.57 3.87 -0.69
CA THR A 35 16.96 5.02 -1.53
C THR A 35 18.32 4.82 -2.19
N GLU A 36 19.29 4.25 -1.49
CA GLU A 36 20.61 3.89 -2.08
C GLU A 36 20.45 2.87 -3.23
N VAL A 37 19.59 1.85 -3.06
CA VAL A 37 19.33 0.89 -4.15
C VAL A 37 18.65 1.56 -5.32
N MET A 38 17.65 2.43 -5.08
CA MET A 38 16.92 3.15 -6.13
C MET A 38 17.84 4.07 -6.95
N GLU A 39 18.82 4.70 -6.32
CA GLU A 39 19.83 5.54 -7.01
C GLU A 39 20.68 4.76 -8.01
N LEU A 40 20.92 3.49 -7.72
CA LEU A 40 21.67 2.59 -8.60
C LEU A 40 20.84 2.01 -9.76
N LEU A 41 19.55 2.41 -9.85
CA LEU A 41 18.58 1.93 -10.86
C LEU A 41 17.98 3.10 -11.67
N PRO A 42 18.78 3.97 -12.32
CA PRO A 42 18.29 5.23 -12.90
C PRO A 42 17.26 5.03 -14.03
N ASP A 43 17.38 3.96 -14.80
CA ASP A 43 16.55 3.71 -16.00
C ASP A 43 15.50 2.59 -15.78
N ILE A 44 15.25 2.22 -14.54
CA ILE A 44 14.28 1.18 -14.19
C ILE A 44 13.13 1.82 -13.44
N HIS A 45 11.89 1.55 -13.86
CA HIS A 45 10.70 1.99 -13.13
C HIS A 45 10.64 1.36 -11.74
N LYS A 46 10.42 2.20 -10.72
CA LYS A 46 10.47 1.84 -9.30
C LYS A 46 9.10 2.05 -8.66
N ALA A 47 8.44 0.96 -8.33
CA ALA A 47 7.25 0.99 -7.49
C ALA A 47 7.61 0.66 -6.03
N VAL A 48 6.90 1.27 -5.09
CA VAL A 48 7.03 0.98 -3.66
C VAL A 48 5.67 0.64 -3.08
N GLU A 49 5.56 -0.55 -2.49
CA GLU A 49 4.36 -1.00 -1.77
C GLU A 49 4.56 -0.73 -0.28
N THR A 50 3.70 0.11 0.30
CA THR A 50 3.86 0.58 1.69
C THR A 50 2.52 0.89 2.35
N SER A 51 2.46 0.71 3.66
CA SER A 51 1.38 1.25 4.50
C SER A 51 1.51 2.74 4.76
N GLY A 52 2.63 3.36 4.41
CA GLY A 52 2.93 4.75 4.75
C GLY A 52 3.27 4.99 6.23
N TYR A 53 3.41 3.92 7.03
CA TYR A 53 3.76 4.05 8.45
C TYR A 53 5.26 4.32 8.63
N ALA A 54 5.65 5.57 8.52
CA ALA A 54 7.04 6.01 8.62
C ALA A 54 7.15 7.44 9.16
N ALA A 55 8.36 7.78 9.62
CA ALA A 55 8.70 9.17 9.89
C ALA A 55 8.65 9.99 8.59
N PRO A 56 8.23 11.28 8.63
CA PRO A 56 8.10 12.10 7.43
C PRO A 56 9.34 12.08 6.55
N LYS A 57 10.52 12.33 7.12
CA LYS A 57 11.78 12.37 6.39
C LYS A 57 12.08 11.05 5.64
N ALA A 58 11.75 9.91 6.22
CA ALA A 58 11.92 8.61 5.58
C ALA A 58 10.95 8.44 4.41
N PHE A 59 9.69 8.86 4.60
CA PHE A 59 8.68 8.85 3.54
C PHE A 59 9.08 9.77 2.38
N ASP A 60 9.44 11.01 2.66
CA ASP A 60 9.82 12.02 1.66
C ASP A 60 11.01 11.54 0.81
N SER A 61 12.03 10.97 1.43
CA SER A 61 13.22 10.48 0.71
C SER A 61 12.90 9.36 -0.28
N VAL A 62 11.96 8.48 0.06
CA VAL A 62 11.52 7.40 -0.82
C VAL A 62 10.56 7.92 -1.88
N LEU A 63 9.63 8.81 -1.50
CA LEU A 63 8.68 9.45 -2.41
C LEU A 63 9.40 10.19 -3.55
N GLU A 64 10.49 10.88 -3.26
CA GLU A 64 11.29 11.58 -4.26
C GLU A 64 11.78 10.63 -5.37
N LYS A 65 12.22 9.43 -5.00
CA LYS A 65 12.88 8.46 -5.91
C LYS A 65 11.95 7.41 -6.52
N ALA A 66 10.79 7.21 -5.95
CA ALA A 66 9.81 6.27 -6.48
C ALA A 66 9.09 6.86 -7.70
N ASP A 67 8.72 6.02 -8.67
CA ASP A 67 7.93 6.38 -9.84
C ASP A 67 6.43 6.11 -9.59
N LEU A 68 6.11 5.13 -8.74
CA LEU A 68 4.74 4.75 -8.36
C LEU A 68 4.71 4.30 -6.90
N LEU A 69 3.67 4.69 -6.17
CA LEU A 69 3.39 4.10 -4.87
C LEU A 69 2.14 3.20 -4.94
N LEU A 70 2.25 2.02 -4.31
CA LEU A 70 1.12 1.16 -3.98
C LEU A 70 0.86 1.39 -2.48
N PHE A 71 -0.11 2.24 -2.18
CA PHE A 71 -0.30 2.77 -0.83
C PHE A 71 -1.49 2.11 -0.14
N ASP A 72 -1.23 1.38 0.94
CA ASP A 72 -2.26 0.65 1.69
C ASP A 72 -3.06 1.59 2.60
N VAL A 73 -4.37 1.66 2.40
CA VAL A 73 -5.33 2.32 3.31
C VAL A 73 -6.19 1.23 3.95
N LYS A 74 -5.86 0.85 5.19
CA LYS A 74 -6.53 -0.29 5.85
C LYS A 74 -7.83 0.12 6.54
N LEU A 75 -7.77 1.18 7.33
CA LEU A 75 -8.88 1.74 8.09
C LEU A 75 -8.70 3.25 8.19
N ALA A 76 -9.71 4.01 7.80
CA ALA A 76 -9.69 5.47 7.90
C ALA A 76 -9.91 5.95 9.34
N ASP A 77 -10.82 5.31 10.08
CA ASP A 77 -11.08 5.63 11.49
C ASP A 77 -9.87 5.28 12.38
N PRO A 78 -9.33 6.24 13.18
CA PRO A 78 -8.14 6.03 14.00
C PRO A 78 -8.34 5.03 15.14
N VAL A 79 -9.55 4.95 15.70
CA VAL A 79 -9.85 4.04 16.81
C VAL A 79 -9.89 2.60 16.30
N ALA A 80 -10.60 2.36 15.20
CA ALA A 80 -10.66 1.07 14.54
C ALA A 80 -9.26 0.66 14.04
N HIS A 81 -8.52 1.59 13.43
CA HIS A 81 -7.16 1.30 12.96
C HIS A 81 -6.26 0.82 14.10
N LYS A 82 -6.22 1.55 15.21
CA LYS A 82 -5.43 1.16 16.39
C LYS A 82 -5.87 -0.17 16.99
N ARG A 83 -7.18 -0.43 17.01
CA ARG A 83 -7.74 -1.70 17.53
C ARG A 83 -7.28 -2.91 16.71
N PHE A 84 -7.29 -2.82 15.38
CA PHE A 84 -7.04 -3.96 14.50
C PHE A 84 -5.59 -4.09 14.04
N THR A 85 -4.81 -2.99 14.03
CA THR A 85 -3.40 -3.00 13.61
C THR A 85 -2.42 -2.85 14.76
N GLY A 86 -2.89 -2.43 15.95
CA GLY A 86 -2.04 -2.12 17.09
C GLY A 86 -1.35 -0.75 17.02
N ALA A 87 -1.48 -0.01 15.91
CA ALA A 87 -0.79 1.26 15.68
C ALA A 87 -1.79 2.41 15.39
N ASP A 88 -1.36 3.64 15.67
CA ASP A 88 -2.07 4.85 15.28
C ASP A 88 -1.94 5.11 13.77
N ASN A 89 -2.99 5.58 13.11
CA ASN A 89 -2.93 5.90 11.68
C ASN A 89 -2.52 7.35 11.36
N ALA A 90 -2.31 8.21 12.36
CA ALA A 90 -1.92 9.60 12.12
C ALA A 90 -0.63 9.75 11.27
N PRO A 91 0.43 8.94 11.46
CA PRO A 91 1.58 8.97 10.56
C PRO A 91 1.23 8.59 9.12
N ILE A 92 0.35 7.61 8.93
CA ILE A 92 -0.11 7.14 7.62
C ILE A 92 -0.88 8.24 6.90
N LEU A 93 -1.87 8.84 7.58
CA LEU A 93 -2.71 9.90 7.01
C LEU A 93 -1.89 11.15 6.65
N ARG A 94 -0.90 11.51 7.47
CA ARG A 94 0.03 12.59 7.17
C ARG A 94 0.85 12.29 5.91
N ASN A 95 1.41 11.09 5.79
CA ASN A 95 2.20 10.69 4.63
C ASN A 95 1.33 10.55 3.37
N LEU A 96 0.07 10.10 3.51
CA LEU A 96 -0.91 10.14 2.43
C LEU A 96 -1.17 11.58 1.96
N GLN A 97 -1.29 12.53 2.88
CA GLN A 97 -1.46 13.94 2.52
C GLN A 97 -0.24 14.48 1.74
N THR A 98 0.98 14.18 2.19
CA THR A 98 2.21 14.50 1.46
C THR A 98 2.22 13.89 0.05
N LEU A 99 1.81 12.62 -0.08
CA LEU A 99 1.70 11.95 -1.37
C LEU A 99 0.71 12.66 -2.30
N LYS A 100 -0.47 13.01 -1.80
CA LYS A 100 -1.49 13.76 -2.55
C LYS A 100 -0.98 15.11 -3.05
N GLU A 101 -0.27 15.84 -2.21
CA GLU A 101 0.30 17.17 -2.52
C GLU A 101 1.44 17.07 -3.54
N SER A 102 2.21 16.00 -3.53
CA SER A 102 3.30 15.77 -4.48
C SER A 102 2.82 15.57 -5.92
N GLY A 103 1.58 15.11 -6.12
CA GLY A 103 1.04 14.72 -7.42
C GLY A 103 1.71 13.48 -8.03
N LYS A 104 2.56 12.77 -7.28
CA LYS A 104 3.19 11.51 -7.71
C LYS A 104 2.13 10.45 -7.99
N PRO A 105 2.28 9.64 -9.07
CA PRO A 105 1.37 8.55 -9.35
C PRO A 105 1.28 7.54 -8.20
N PHE A 106 0.06 7.14 -7.84
CA PHE A 106 -0.13 6.07 -6.87
C PHE A 106 -1.43 5.30 -7.09
N VAL A 107 -1.46 4.09 -6.57
CA VAL A 107 -2.64 3.24 -6.44
C VAL A 107 -2.95 3.12 -4.94
N ALA A 108 -4.17 3.44 -4.54
CA ALA A 108 -4.61 3.19 -3.17
C ALA A 108 -5.12 1.75 -3.07
N ARG A 109 -4.60 0.99 -2.12
CA ARG A 109 -4.98 -0.40 -1.90
C ARG A 109 -5.71 -0.55 -0.58
N VAL A 110 -6.83 -1.25 -0.60
CA VAL A 110 -7.64 -1.55 0.58
C VAL A 110 -7.75 -3.06 0.70
N PRO A 111 -6.92 -3.69 1.57
CA PRO A 111 -7.11 -5.12 1.86
C PRO A 111 -8.40 -5.31 2.63
N LEU A 112 -9.37 -5.97 2.03
CA LEU A 112 -10.69 -6.22 2.63
C LEU A 112 -10.63 -7.36 3.62
N ILE A 113 -10.93 -7.09 4.89
CA ILE A 113 -11.00 -8.08 5.96
C ILE A 113 -12.47 -8.22 6.38
N PRO A 114 -13.07 -9.44 6.26
CA PRO A 114 -14.48 -9.65 6.55
C PRO A 114 -14.89 -9.20 7.94
N GLY A 115 -15.90 -8.34 8.04
CA GLY A 115 -16.43 -7.78 9.30
C GLY A 115 -15.50 -6.84 10.05
N VAL A 116 -14.40 -6.39 9.42
CA VAL A 116 -13.43 -5.47 10.03
C VAL A 116 -13.43 -4.13 9.31
N ASN A 117 -13.07 -4.12 8.03
CA ASN A 117 -12.95 -2.90 7.24
C ASN A 117 -13.73 -2.92 5.92
N ASP A 118 -14.42 -4.02 5.64
CA ASP A 118 -15.28 -4.22 4.48
C ASP A 118 -16.66 -3.55 4.63
N THR A 119 -16.77 -2.54 5.49
CA THR A 119 -18.01 -1.80 5.74
C THR A 119 -18.16 -0.61 4.78
N ARG A 120 -19.42 -0.26 4.47
CA ARG A 120 -19.71 0.93 3.66
C ARG A 120 -19.12 2.20 4.27
N GLU A 121 -19.20 2.34 5.60
CA GLU A 121 -18.68 3.51 6.33
C GLU A 121 -17.18 3.69 6.10
N ASN A 122 -16.39 2.60 6.26
CA ASN A 122 -14.95 2.67 6.02
C ASN A 122 -14.62 2.98 4.56
N MET A 123 -15.39 2.40 3.61
CA MET A 123 -15.19 2.70 2.18
C MET A 123 -15.51 4.16 1.86
N GLU A 124 -16.59 4.72 2.43
CA GLU A 124 -16.94 6.13 2.24
C GLU A 124 -15.91 7.09 2.85
N GLU A 125 -15.36 6.77 4.02
CA GLU A 125 -14.29 7.56 4.62
C GLU A 125 -13.01 7.48 3.79
N THR A 126 -12.64 6.29 3.32
CA THR A 126 -11.51 6.10 2.41
C THR A 126 -11.71 6.88 1.11
N ALA A 127 -12.91 6.83 0.52
CA ALA A 127 -13.21 7.59 -0.69
C ALA A 127 -13.12 9.11 -0.45
N ARG A 128 -13.57 9.63 0.70
CA ARG A 128 -13.40 11.03 1.08
C ARG A 128 -11.93 11.45 1.18
N LEU A 129 -11.07 10.60 1.76
CA LEU A 129 -9.63 10.84 1.84
C LEU A 129 -8.98 10.95 0.45
N LEU A 130 -9.49 10.21 -0.54
CA LEU A 130 -8.91 10.09 -1.87
C LEU A 130 -9.55 11.00 -2.93
N THR A 131 -10.73 11.54 -2.68
CA THR A 131 -11.43 12.39 -3.65
C THR A 131 -10.63 13.65 -4.00
N GLY A 132 -10.61 13.99 -5.29
CA GLY A 132 -9.93 15.20 -5.79
C GLY A 132 -8.40 15.12 -5.77
N THR A 133 -7.83 13.95 -5.57
CA THR A 133 -6.38 13.75 -5.53
C THR A 133 -5.80 13.64 -6.95
N LYS A 134 -4.81 14.47 -7.24
CA LYS A 134 -4.07 14.44 -8.49
C LYS A 134 -3.20 13.23 -8.61
N GLY A 135 -2.72 12.49 -8.84
CA GLY A 135 -1.78 11.37 -8.82
C GLY A 135 -2.43 10.03 -8.49
N LEU A 136 -3.67 10.01 -8.01
CA LEU A 136 -4.39 8.77 -7.79
C LEU A 136 -4.78 8.15 -9.14
N ASN A 137 -4.22 6.98 -9.44
CA ASN A 137 -4.55 6.25 -10.67
C ASN A 137 -5.86 5.47 -10.50
N ARG A 138 -6.01 4.74 -9.40
CA ARG A 138 -7.19 3.93 -9.06
C ARG A 138 -7.18 3.49 -7.60
N VAL A 139 -8.28 2.92 -7.17
CA VAL A 139 -8.40 2.16 -5.91
C VAL A 139 -8.45 0.67 -6.24
N GLU A 140 -7.69 -0.13 -5.52
CA GLU A 140 -7.72 -1.59 -5.58
C GLU A 140 -8.28 -2.15 -4.27
N LEU A 141 -9.42 -2.83 -4.33
CA LEU A 141 -9.96 -3.60 -3.21
C LEU A 141 -9.40 -5.02 -3.32
N LEU A 142 -8.56 -5.40 -2.37
CA LEU A 142 -7.89 -6.69 -2.35
C LEU A 142 -8.68 -7.64 -1.44
N ARG A 143 -9.31 -8.66 -2.02
CA ARG A 143 -10.04 -9.66 -1.21
C ARG A 143 -9.10 -10.38 -0.25
N TYR A 144 -9.61 -10.71 0.93
CA TYR A 144 -8.85 -11.43 1.94
C TYR A 144 -8.25 -12.73 1.39
N ASN A 145 -6.95 -12.88 1.58
CA ASN A 145 -6.23 -14.08 1.18
C ASN A 145 -6.01 -14.99 2.40
N LYS A 146 -6.70 -16.12 2.44
CA LYS A 146 -6.61 -17.14 3.52
C LYS A 146 -5.19 -17.68 3.74
N ALA A 147 -4.33 -17.64 2.71
CA ALA A 147 -2.93 -18.05 2.85
C ALA A 147 -2.10 -17.10 3.76
N ALA A 148 -2.62 -15.91 4.10
CA ALA A 148 -1.94 -14.99 5.01
C ALA A 148 -1.65 -15.62 6.39
N GLY A 149 -2.58 -16.46 6.90
CA GLY A 149 -2.43 -17.16 8.17
C GLY A 149 -1.26 -18.14 8.21
N ALA A 150 -0.88 -18.72 7.07
CA ALA A 150 0.18 -19.71 6.99
C ALA A 150 1.57 -19.19 7.39
N LYS A 151 1.80 -17.87 7.35
CA LYS A 151 3.07 -17.25 7.72
C LYS A 151 3.29 -17.19 9.25
N TYR A 152 2.25 -17.15 10.05
CA TYR A 152 2.33 -16.99 11.50
C TYR A 152 3.02 -18.19 12.19
N PRO A 153 2.64 -19.45 11.90
CA PRO A 153 3.35 -20.62 12.47
C PRO A 153 4.83 -20.67 12.07
N MET A 154 5.20 -20.14 10.89
CA MET A 154 6.59 -20.11 10.44
C MET A 154 7.51 -19.26 11.34
N VAL A 155 6.92 -18.31 12.06
CA VAL A 155 7.64 -17.46 13.02
C VAL A 155 7.26 -17.77 14.47
N GLY A 156 6.61 -18.92 14.72
CA GLY A 156 6.26 -19.40 16.06
C GLY A 156 5.10 -18.64 16.71
N ILE A 157 4.31 -17.90 15.94
CA ILE A 157 3.16 -17.14 16.45
C ILE A 157 1.87 -17.88 16.10
N PRO A 158 0.96 -18.17 17.07
CA PRO A 158 -0.34 -18.74 16.76
C PRO A 158 -1.18 -17.75 15.94
N TYR A 159 -1.86 -18.27 14.92
CA TYR A 159 -2.78 -17.49 14.11
C TYR A 159 -4.20 -17.62 14.66
N ASN A 160 -4.71 -16.56 15.28
CA ASN A 160 -6.08 -16.46 15.80
C ASN A 160 -6.69 -15.14 15.35
N PRO A 161 -7.20 -15.04 14.12
CA PRO A 161 -7.77 -13.79 13.62
C PRO A 161 -9.05 -13.43 14.39
N PRO A 162 -9.30 -12.15 14.69
CA PRO A 162 -10.51 -11.70 15.38
C PRO A 162 -11.74 -11.60 14.45
N PHE A 163 -11.73 -12.26 13.33
CA PHE A 163 -12.77 -12.28 12.29
C PHE A 163 -12.92 -13.69 11.69
N ASP A 164 -14.06 -13.96 11.06
CA ASP A 164 -14.29 -15.23 10.34
C ASP A 164 -13.60 -15.19 8.97
N GLU A 165 -12.49 -15.90 8.85
CA GLU A 165 -11.70 -16.01 7.61
C GLU A 165 -12.42 -16.78 6.49
N ASN A 166 -13.52 -17.47 6.79
CA ASN A 166 -14.32 -18.18 5.80
C ASN A 166 -15.43 -17.32 5.19
N LYS A 167 -15.72 -16.18 5.77
CA LYS A 167 -16.65 -15.22 5.22
C LYS A 167 -15.99 -14.45 4.07
N ASP A 168 -16.67 -14.32 2.94
CA ASP A 168 -16.21 -13.42 1.89
C ASP A 168 -16.42 -11.96 2.30
N PRO A 169 -15.45 -11.06 2.04
CA PRO A 169 -15.61 -9.66 2.36
C PRO A 169 -16.68 -9.00 1.49
N GLU A 170 -17.42 -8.07 2.08
CA GLU A 170 -18.37 -7.25 1.33
C GLU A 170 -17.62 -6.22 0.47
N VAL A 171 -18.14 -5.98 -0.73
CA VAL A 171 -17.59 -4.99 -1.66
C VAL A 171 -18.58 -3.85 -1.79
N HIS A 172 -18.17 -2.64 -1.42
CA HIS A 172 -18.97 -1.43 -1.56
C HIS A 172 -18.30 -0.47 -2.54
N ASP A 173 -18.85 -0.37 -3.75
CA ASP A 173 -18.41 0.66 -4.69
C ASP A 173 -19.02 2.01 -4.30
N VAL A 174 -18.19 2.83 -3.69
CA VAL A 174 -18.48 4.23 -3.35
C VAL A 174 -17.49 5.18 -4.06
N PHE A 175 -16.62 4.63 -4.90
CA PHE A 175 -15.51 5.31 -5.55
C PHE A 175 -15.90 5.80 -6.95
N THR A 176 -16.59 4.97 -7.73
CA THR A 176 -16.94 5.26 -9.13
C THR A 176 -17.79 6.52 -9.24
N ASP A 177 -18.78 6.71 -8.38
CA ASP A 177 -19.62 7.93 -8.32
C ASP A 177 -18.82 9.21 -7.98
N ARG A 178 -17.60 9.06 -7.46
CA ARG A 178 -16.66 10.16 -7.17
C ARG A 178 -15.60 10.36 -8.25
N GLY A 179 -15.75 9.67 -9.39
CA GLY A 179 -14.80 9.73 -10.49
C GLY A 179 -13.46 9.03 -10.21
N ILE A 180 -13.45 8.09 -9.26
CA ILE A 180 -12.27 7.28 -8.93
C ILE A 180 -12.43 5.90 -9.56
N GLU A 181 -11.46 5.48 -10.37
CA GLU A 181 -11.43 4.13 -10.94
C GLU A 181 -11.30 3.08 -9.83
N LEU A 182 -12.15 2.04 -9.89
CA LEU A 182 -12.15 0.94 -8.92
C LEU A 182 -11.81 -0.38 -9.58
N LEU A 183 -10.89 -1.12 -9.00
CA LEU A 183 -10.58 -2.50 -9.35
C LEU A 183 -10.78 -3.42 -8.13
N VAL A 184 -11.43 -4.55 -8.30
CA VAL A 184 -11.60 -5.57 -7.24
C VAL A 184 -10.79 -6.80 -7.63
N LEU A 185 -9.84 -7.21 -6.77
CA LEU A 185 -8.89 -8.29 -7.00
C LEU A 185 -9.06 -9.42 -5.98
#